data_b8983f58e05e71db44039fb07e6b89aa
#
_entry.id   b8983f58e05e71db44039fb07e6b89aa
#
_cell.length_a   1.000
_cell.length_b   1.000
_cell.length_c   1.000
_cell.angle_alpha   90.00
_cell.angle_beta   90.00
_cell.angle_gamma   90.00
#
_symmetry.space_group_name_H-M   'P 1'
#
loop_
_entity.id
_entity.type
_entity.pdbx_description
1 polymer ?
#
loop_
_entity_poly.entity_id
_entity_poly.type
_entity_poly.pdbx_seq_one_letter_code
_entity_poly.pdbx_strand_id
1 'polypeptide(L)'
;MIISQSPEEIQSALTLQSKCELKRVALRQCHASLEGDEATLSGPFCLSVSHNSVANSIVDSILRIEGRFQVQGYDNSEPPVLLFNVECAFDLDYEIQDKTFEPTAQSIAAFKDGNAIFNCWPYARELVSSLTSRMDLHAPPLPFLRVIPKQPAKKIRPAAVSPEPAAKTVEGV
;
A
#
# COMPACT_ATOMS: atom_id res chain seq x y z
N MET A 1 0.27 6.70 2.97
CA MET A 1 0.15 5.58 2.01
C MET A 1 -1.31 5.33 1.68
N ILE A 2 -1.65 4.98 0.44
CA ILE A 2 -3.04 4.79 -0.01
C ILE A 2 -3.17 3.44 -0.69
N ILE A 3 -4.18 2.65 -0.28
CA ILE A 3 -4.65 1.46 -0.99
C ILE A 3 -5.91 1.85 -1.75
N SER A 4 -5.94 1.61 -3.07
CA SER A 4 -7.09 1.93 -3.91
C SER A 4 -7.78 0.65 -4.37
N GLN A 5 -9.04 0.47 -4.01
CA GLN A 5 -9.86 -0.69 -4.38
C GLN A 5 -11.14 -0.26 -5.09
N SER A 6 -11.64 -1.09 -6.01
CA SER A 6 -12.96 -0.86 -6.61
C SER A 6 -14.07 -1.07 -5.58
N PRO A 7 -15.29 -0.52 -5.80
CA PRO A 7 -16.43 -0.78 -4.92
C PRO A 7 -16.74 -2.27 -4.76
N GLU A 8 -16.55 -3.07 -5.82
CA GLU A 8 -16.77 -4.52 -5.81
C GLU A 8 -15.72 -5.25 -4.98
N GLU A 9 -14.43 -4.85 -5.09
CA GLU A 9 -13.35 -5.37 -4.25
C GLU A 9 -13.61 -5.05 -2.78
N ILE A 10 -14.01 -3.81 -2.46
CA ILE A 10 -14.36 -3.41 -1.10
C ILE A 10 -15.50 -4.27 -0.56
N GLN A 11 -16.58 -4.46 -1.33
CA GLN A 11 -17.71 -5.28 -0.91
C GLN A 11 -17.32 -6.74 -0.69
N SER A 12 -16.49 -7.30 -1.58
CA SER A 12 -15.98 -8.67 -1.46
C SER A 12 -15.09 -8.84 -0.23
N ALA A 13 -14.22 -7.87 0.06
CA ALA A 13 -13.38 -7.85 1.25
C ALA A 13 -14.22 -7.75 2.54
N LEU A 14 -15.24 -6.88 2.57
CA LEU A 14 -16.14 -6.72 3.72
C LEU A 14 -16.92 -8.00 4.02
N THR A 15 -17.34 -8.74 2.99
CA THR A 15 -18.02 -10.02 3.15
C THR A 15 -17.12 -11.01 3.89
N LEU A 16 -15.84 -11.14 3.49
CA LEU A 16 -14.89 -12.00 4.18
C LEU A 16 -14.56 -11.47 5.57
N GLN A 17 -14.37 -10.16 5.73
CA GLN A 17 -14.10 -9.53 7.02
C GLN A 17 -15.19 -9.83 8.05
N SER A 18 -16.47 -9.82 7.65
CA SER A 18 -17.59 -10.10 8.56
C SER A 18 -17.61 -11.55 9.07
N LYS A 19 -16.86 -12.45 8.45
CA LYS A 19 -16.79 -13.88 8.77
C LYS A 19 -15.46 -14.31 9.38
N CYS A 20 -14.49 -13.39 9.47
CA CYS A 20 -13.15 -13.68 9.97
C CYS A 20 -12.83 -12.86 11.22
N GLU A 21 -12.05 -13.45 12.11
CA GLU A 21 -11.46 -12.79 13.28
C GLU A 21 -9.94 -12.88 13.21
N LEU A 22 -9.26 -11.74 13.38
CA LEU A 22 -7.80 -11.70 13.47
C LEU A 22 -7.36 -12.29 14.80
N LYS A 23 -6.64 -13.41 14.76
CA LYS A 23 -6.15 -14.12 15.96
C LYS A 23 -4.71 -13.80 16.27
N ARG A 24 -3.90 -13.58 15.26
CA ARG A 24 -2.46 -13.39 15.44
C ARG A 24 -1.88 -12.46 14.41
N VAL A 25 -0.95 -11.61 14.84
CA VAL A 25 0.01 -10.91 13.99
C VAL A 25 1.40 -11.25 14.54
N ALA A 26 2.27 -11.79 13.71
CA ALA A 26 3.61 -12.18 14.11
C ALA A 26 4.64 -11.72 13.08
N LEU A 27 5.74 -11.12 13.56
CA LEU A 27 6.89 -10.82 12.71
C LEU A 27 7.50 -12.13 12.22
N ARG A 28 7.55 -12.29 10.90
CA ARG A 28 8.14 -13.45 10.23
C ARG A 28 9.60 -13.21 9.86
N GLN A 29 9.86 -12.03 9.30
CA GLN A 29 11.19 -11.67 8.81
C GLN A 29 11.38 -10.17 8.95
N CYS A 30 12.62 -9.78 9.25
CA CYS A 30 13.04 -8.39 9.20
C CYS A 30 14.48 -8.34 8.69
N HIS A 31 14.73 -7.41 7.77
CA HIS A 31 16.07 -7.05 7.31
C HIS A 31 16.16 -5.52 7.33
N ALA A 32 17.24 -5.00 7.88
CA ALA A 32 17.48 -3.57 7.89
C ALA A 32 18.96 -3.30 7.61
N SER A 33 19.25 -2.34 6.74
CA SER A 33 20.59 -1.94 6.36
C SER A 33 20.73 -0.43 6.30
N LEU A 34 21.94 0.05 6.62
CA LEU A 34 22.40 1.41 6.35
C LEU A 34 23.30 1.36 5.12
N GLU A 35 23.05 2.22 4.15
CA GLU A 35 23.79 2.32 2.88
C GLU A 35 24.56 3.64 2.79
N GLY A 36 24.18 4.66 3.58
CA GLY A 36 24.82 5.96 3.62
C GLY A 36 25.94 6.03 4.67
N ASP A 37 26.83 7.01 4.52
CA ASP A 37 27.81 7.39 5.55
C ASP A 37 27.18 8.28 6.63
N GLU A 38 27.89 8.49 7.74
CA GLU A 38 27.41 9.26 8.90
C GLU A 38 27.00 10.70 8.53
N ALA A 39 27.69 11.33 7.59
CA ALA A 39 27.40 12.69 7.16
C ALA A 39 26.11 12.79 6.35
N THR A 40 25.83 11.82 5.47
CA THR A 40 24.60 11.75 4.68
C THR A 40 23.39 11.35 5.51
N LEU A 41 23.59 10.51 6.54
CA LEU A 41 22.52 10.06 7.45
C LEU A 41 22.00 11.16 8.39
N SER A 42 22.77 12.24 8.61
CA SER A 42 22.38 13.39 9.42
C SER A 42 21.52 14.42 8.69
N GLY A 43 21.36 14.30 7.36
CA GLY A 43 20.60 15.21 6.51
C GLY A 43 19.11 14.91 6.44
N PRO A 44 18.34 15.80 5.83
CA PRO A 44 16.94 15.53 5.52
C PRO A 44 16.85 14.47 4.41
N PHE A 45 15.88 13.56 4.53
CA PHE A 45 15.66 12.52 3.53
C PHE A 45 14.17 12.28 3.21
N CYS A 46 13.92 11.69 2.04
CA CYS A 46 12.60 11.29 1.57
C CYS A 46 12.37 9.80 1.83
N LEU A 47 11.13 9.43 2.12
CA LEU A 47 10.73 8.03 2.32
C LEU A 47 9.99 7.49 1.11
N SER A 48 10.40 6.32 0.65
CA SER A 48 9.62 5.46 -0.25
C SER A 48 9.06 4.28 0.53
N VAL A 49 7.78 4.01 0.39
CA VAL A 49 7.11 2.88 1.06
C VAL A 49 6.38 2.05 0.03
N SER A 50 6.72 0.78 -0.06
CA SER A 50 6.02 -0.21 -0.85
C SER A 50 5.50 -1.35 0.02
N HIS A 51 4.46 -2.03 -0.45
CA HIS A 51 3.89 -3.18 0.24
C HIS A 51 3.39 -4.22 -0.76
N ASN A 52 3.31 -5.46 -0.29
CA ASN A 52 2.72 -6.57 -1.02
C ASN A 52 2.06 -7.53 -0.01
N SER A 53 1.16 -8.37 -0.49
CA SER A 53 0.52 -9.40 0.35
C SER A 53 0.40 -10.72 -0.41
N VAL A 54 0.55 -11.82 0.34
CA VAL A 54 0.40 -13.18 -0.19
C VAL A 54 -0.59 -13.92 0.70
N ALA A 55 -1.66 -14.47 0.13
CA ALA A 55 -2.55 -15.36 0.85
C ALA A 55 -2.08 -16.81 0.66
N ASN A 56 -2.00 -17.54 1.77
CA ASN A 56 -1.73 -18.96 1.77
C ASN A 56 -3.05 -19.76 1.72
N SER A 57 -2.94 -21.08 1.61
CA SER A 57 -4.10 -21.96 1.71
C SER A 57 -4.78 -21.87 3.07
N ILE A 58 -6.11 -22.06 3.08
CA ILE A 58 -6.87 -22.17 4.33
C ILE A 58 -6.64 -23.56 4.90
N VAL A 59 -6.22 -23.62 6.17
CA VAL A 59 -6.02 -24.88 6.91
C VAL A 59 -6.73 -24.75 8.25
N ASP A 60 -7.54 -25.74 8.60
CA ASP A 60 -8.30 -25.80 9.87
C ASP A 60 -9.11 -24.50 10.14
N SER A 61 -9.76 -23.96 9.12
CA SER A 61 -10.48 -22.69 9.17
C SER A 61 -9.61 -21.46 9.43
N ILE A 62 -8.29 -21.58 9.34
CA ILE A 62 -7.36 -20.46 9.44
C ILE A 62 -6.91 -20.02 8.05
N LEU A 63 -7.24 -18.80 7.70
CA LEU A 63 -6.68 -18.10 6.55
C LEU A 63 -5.42 -17.35 7.00
N ARG A 64 -4.26 -17.81 6.50
CA ARG A 64 -2.99 -17.11 6.74
C ARG A 64 -2.65 -16.19 5.60
N ILE A 65 -2.33 -14.94 5.93
CA ILE A 65 -1.89 -13.92 4.98
C ILE A 65 -0.53 -13.38 5.42
N GLU A 66 0.41 -13.30 4.49
CA GLU A 66 1.69 -12.65 4.72
C GLU A 66 1.63 -11.23 4.17
N GLY A 67 1.81 -10.23 5.03
CA GLY A 67 1.98 -8.84 4.64
C GLY A 67 3.46 -8.45 4.62
N ARG A 68 3.95 -7.92 3.49
CA ARG A 68 5.34 -7.49 3.30
C ARG A 68 5.39 -6.00 3.10
N PHE A 69 6.40 -5.37 3.70
CA PHE A 69 6.65 -3.94 3.58
C PHE A 69 8.13 -3.71 3.30
N GLN A 70 8.39 -2.72 2.46
CA GLN A 70 9.72 -2.17 2.25
C GLN A 70 9.65 -0.67 2.45
N VAL A 71 10.54 -0.15 3.28
CA VAL A 71 10.70 1.28 3.55
C VAL A 71 12.13 1.66 3.24
N GLN A 72 12.30 2.61 2.35
CA GLN A 72 13.59 3.10 1.89
C GLN A 72 13.69 4.60 2.15
N GLY A 73 14.83 5.03 2.68
CA GLY A 73 15.17 6.44 2.83
C GLY A 73 16.18 6.84 1.77
N TYR A 74 15.95 7.98 1.13
CA TYR A 74 16.82 8.57 0.12
C TYR A 74 17.19 9.97 0.53
N ASP A 75 18.40 10.39 0.19
CA ASP A 75 18.79 11.80 0.30
C ASP A 75 18.05 12.67 -0.74
N ASN A 76 18.29 13.98 -0.70
CA ASN A 76 17.69 14.94 -1.64
C ASN A 76 18.63 15.27 -2.82
N SER A 77 19.64 14.45 -3.10
CA SER A 77 20.55 14.63 -4.24
C SER A 77 19.92 14.25 -5.58
N GLU A 78 20.56 14.63 -6.69
CA GLU A 78 20.19 14.23 -8.04
C GLU A 78 21.37 13.53 -8.71
N PRO A 79 21.32 12.20 -8.95
CA PRO A 79 20.22 11.27 -8.58
C PRO A 79 20.14 10.98 -7.07
N PRO A 80 18.97 10.62 -6.54
CA PRO A 80 18.81 10.30 -5.12
C PRO A 80 19.64 9.08 -4.72
N VAL A 81 20.33 9.16 -3.59
CA VAL A 81 21.13 8.07 -3.03
C VAL A 81 20.35 7.36 -1.93
N LEU A 82 20.33 6.02 -1.97
CA LEU A 82 19.73 5.20 -0.93
C LEU A 82 20.56 5.30 0.36
N LEU A 83 19.91 5.70 1.46
CA LEU A 83 20.53 5.86 2.75
C LEU A 83 20.28 4.66 3.68
N PHE A 84 19.07 4.14 3.65
CA PHE A 84 18.70 2.94 4.40
C PHE A 84 17.58 2.17 3.72
N ASN A 85 17.52 0.87 4.01
CA ASN A 85 16.45 -0.01 3.59
C ASN A 85 15.96 -0.84 4.77
N VAL A 86 14.65 -0.90 4.99
CA VAL A 86 14.00 -1.78 5.97
C VAL A 86 12.97 -2.62 5.25
N GLU A 87 13.14 -3.94 5.30
CA GLU A 87 12.19 -4.91 4.78
C GLU A 87 11.64 -5.72 5.94
N CYS A 88 10.33 -5.88 5.99
CA CYS A 88 9.70 -6.72 7.00
C CYS A 88 8.50 -7.48 6.43
N ALA A 89 8.29 -8.68 6.97
CA ALA A 89 7.14 -9.51 6.65
C ALA A 89 6.47 -9.96 7.94
N PHE A 90 5.14 -9.96 7.94
CA PHE A 90 4.30 -10.39 9.05
C PHE A 90 3.34 -11.46 8.60
N ASP A 91 3.18 -12.50 9.41
CA ASP A 91 2.09 -13.47 9.27
C ASP A 91 0.87 -12.99 10.07
N LEU A 92 -0.28 -12.93 9.39
CA LEU A 92 -1.58 -12.66 9.98
C LEU A 92 -2.43 -13.93 9.87
N ASP A 93 -2.90 -14.44 11.00
CA ASP A 93 -3.80 -15.59 11.04
C ASP A 93 -5.23 -15.09 11.33
N TYR A 94 -6.13 -15.38 10.40
CA TYR A 94 -7.56 -15.08 10.51
C TYR A 94 -8.35 -16.36 10.66
N GLU A 95 -9.09 -16.49 11.74
CA GLU A 95 -10.01 -17.62 11.94
C GLU A 95 -11.35 -17.32 11.26
N ILE A 96 -11.78 -18.23 10.38
CA ILE A 96 -13.11 -18.19 9.75
C ILE A 96 -14.11 -18.75 10.76
N GLN A 97 -14.98 -17.88 11.28
CA GLN A 97 -15.94 -18.23 12.35
C GLN A 97 -17.09 -19.10 11.82
N ASP A 98 -17.51 -18.88 10.60
CA ASP A 98 -18.58 -19.65 9.95
C ASP A 98 -17.97 -20.80 9.15
N LYS A 99 -18.01 -22.00 9.71
CA LYS A 99 -17.43 -23.22 9.07
C LYS A 99 -18.13 -23.62 7.78
N THR A 100 -19.31 -23.06 7.48
CA THR A 100 -20.03 -23.32 6.23
C THR A 100 -19.69 -22.28 5.16
N PHE A 101 -18.97 -21.23 5.52
CA PHE A 101 -18.57 -20.19 4.60
C PHE A 101 -17.30 -20.58 3.84
N GLU A 102 -17.39 -20.64 2.53
CA GLU A 102 -16.26 -20.87 1.64
C GLU A 102 -15.84 -19.54 0.98
N PRO A 103 -14.71 -18.97 1.36
CA PRO A 103 -14.23 -17.74 0.74
C PRO A 103 -13.93 -17.95 -0.75
N THR A 104 -14.38 -17.03 -1.59
CA THR A 104 -14.02 -17.02 -3.01
C THR A 104 -12.60 -16.50 -3.21
N ALA A 105 -11.93 -16.90 -4.30
CA ALA A 105 -10.62 -16.37 -4.66
C ALA A 105 -10.62 -14.83 -4.77
N GLN A 106 -11.72 -14.25 -5.27
CA GLN A 106 -11.89 -12.80 -5.36
C GLN A 106 -11.98 -12.14 -3.98
N SER A 107 -12.74 -12.71 -3.03
CA SER A 107 -12.84 -12.16 -1.67
C SER A 107 -11.51 -12.25 -0.92
N ILE A 108 -10.76 -13.34 -1.08
CA ILE A 108 -9.43 -13.49 -0.51
C ILE A 108 -8.46 -12.47 -1.11
N ALA A 109 -8.46 -12.29 -2.44
CA ALA A 109 -7.60 -11.32 -3.12
C ALA A 109 -7.88 -9.89 -2.64
N ALA A 110 -9.15 -9.47 -2.62
CA ALA A 110 -9.53 -8.14 -2.16
C ALA A 110 -9.20 -7.92 -0.67
N PHE A 111 -9.43 -8.93 0.17
CA PHE A 111 -9.17 -8.87 1.60
C PHE A 111 -7.67 -8.77 1.91
N LYS A 112 -6.82 -9.58 1.25
CA LYS A 112 -5.37 -9.55 1.49
C LYS A 112 -4.75 -8.20 1.09
N ASP A 113 -5.19 -7.61 -0.03
CA ASP A 113 -4.62 -6.38 -0.56
C ASP A 113 -5.17 -5.12 0.14
N GLY A 114 -6.29 -5.23 0.85
CA GLY A 114 -6.90 -4.17 1.64
C GLY A 114 -6.76 -4.39 3.14
N ASN A 115 -7.64 -5.22 3.68
CA ASN A 115 -7.81 -5.42 5.12
C ASN A 115 -6.58 -5.98 5.82
N ALA A 116 -5.90 -6.99 5.23
CA ALA A 116 -4.74 -7.57 5.86
C ALA A 116 -3.57 -6.58 5.92
N ILE A 117 -3.31 -5.83 4.85
CA ILE A 117 -2.30 -4.76 4.86
C ILE A 117 -2.67 -3.67 5.88
N PHE A 118 -3.95 -3.27 5.94
CA PHE A 118 -4.43 -2.29 6.91
C PHE A 118 -4.20 -2.77 8.36
N ASN A 119 -4.52 -4.01 8.68
CA ASN A 119 -4.33 -4.60 10.00
C ASN A 119 -2.84 -4.78 10.37
N CYS A 120 -1.99 -5.04 9.38
CA CYS A 120 -0.55 -5.22 9.57
C CYS A 120 0.20 -3.88 9.72
N TRP A 121 -0.30 -2.81 9.12
CA TRP A 121 0.37 -1.52 9.03
C TRP A 121 0.81 -0.91 10.36
N PRO A 122 0.03 -0.94 11.46
CA PRO A 122 0.47 -0.43 12.75
C PRO A 122 1.75 -1.11 13.26
N TYR A 123 1.87 -2.42 13.07
CA TYR A 123 3.04 -3.22 13.47
C TYR A 123 4.27 -2.89 12.61
N ALA A 124 4.07 -2.74 11.29
CA ALA A 124 5.13 -2.32 10.38
C ALA A 124 5.64 -0.91 10.72
N ARG A 125 4.74 0.04 11.03
CA ARG A 125 5.12 1.40 11.45
C ARG A 125 5.93 1.42 12.73
N GLU A 126 5.49 0.67 13.73
CA GLU A 126 6.19 0.56 15.03
C GLU A 126 7.58 -0.03 14.82
N LEU A 127 7.68 -1.15 14.09
CA LEU A 127 8.96 -1.82 13.84
C LEU A 127 9.94 -0.90 13.09
N VAL A 128 9.51 -0.24 12.00
CA VAL A 128 10.35 0.68 11.24
C VAL A 128 10.79 1.85 12.11
N SER A 129 9.88 2.45 12.90
CA SER A 129 10.22 3.53 13.81
C SER A 129 11.25 3.10 14.86
N SER A 130 11.10 1.91 15.42
CA SER A 130 12.04 1.33 16.39
C SER A 130 13.41 1.07 15.76
N LEU A 131 13.46 0.52 14.54
CA LEU A 131 14.71 0.24 13.85
C LEU A 131 15.44 1.51 13.44
N THR A 132 14.76 2.47 12.82
CA THR A 132 15.36 3.75 12.42
C THR A 132 15.91 4.51 13.62
N SER A 133 15.19 4.48 14.75
CA SER A 133 15.68 5.07 16.00
C SER A 133 16.95 4.40 16.53
N ARG A 134 17.07 3.06 16.42
CA ARG A 134 18.28 2.32 16.81
C ARG A 134 19.45 2.51 15.87
N MET A 135 19.18 2.92 14.64
CA MET A 135 20.17 3.30 13.64
C MET A 135 20.62 4.77 13.78
N ASP A 136 20.14 5.47 14.83
CA ASP A 136 20.34 6.91 15.04
C ASP A 136 19.83 7.79 13.87
N LEU A 137 18.79 7.32 13.17
CA LEU A 137 18.15 8.04 12.09
C LEU A 137 16.96 8.84 12.62
N HIS A 138 16.94 10.14 12.33
CA HIS A 138 15.80 11.01 12.61
C HIS A 138 14.75 10.91 11.51
N ALA A 139 14.26 9.66 11.26
CA ALA A 139 13.28 9.40 10.21
C ALA A 139 11.94 10.05 10.56
N PRO A 140 11.28 10.71 9.57
CA PRO A 140 9.93 11.19 9.78
C PRO A 140 8.99 9.99 10.01
N PRO A 141 7.92 10.17 10.82
CA PRO A 141 6.99 9.08 11.08
C PRO A 141 6.33 8.61 9.78
N LEU A 142 6.24 7.29 9.60
CA LEU A 142 5.55 6.73 8.45
C LEU A 142 4.10 7.24 8.37
N PRO A 143 3.59 7.51 7.17
CA PRO A 143 2.25 8.06 6.98
C PRO A 143 1.16 7.10 7.46
N PHE A 144 -0.04 7.62 7.72
CA PHE A 144 -1.21 6.78 7.93
C PHE A 144 -1.59 6.05 6.65
N LEU A 145 -2.03 4.80 6.79
CA LEU A 145 -2.60 4.04 5.69
C LEU A 145 -4.09 4.37 5.55
N ARG A 146 -4.53 4.61 4.32
CA ARG A 146 -5.94 4.80 3.98
C ARG A 146 -6.34 3.85 2.86
N VAL A 147 -7.46 3.17 3.03
CA VAL A 147 -8.13 2.42 1.96
C VAL A 147 -9.18 3.35 1.36
N ILE A 148 -9.09 3.64 0.08
CA ILE A 148 -10.03 4.52 -0.61
C ILE A 148 -10.61 3.83 -1.85
N PRO A 149 -11.89 4.10 -2.19
CA PRO A 149 -12.47 3.62 -3.44
C PRO A 149 -11.69 4.18 -4.65
N LYS A 150 -11.42 3.33 -5.64
CA LYS A 150 -10.93 3.78 -6.95
C LYS A 150 -11.95 4.74 -7.55
N GLN A 151 -11.52 5.95 -7.84
CA GLN A 151 -12.36 6.86 -8.62
C GLN A 151 -12.49 6.31 -10.05
N PRO A 152 -13.72 6.27 -10.63
CA PRO A 152 -13.87 5.92 -12.03
C PRO A 152 -13.03 6.90 -12.86
N ALA A 153 -12.29 6.36 -13.85
CA ALA A 153 -11.49 7.18 -14.75
C ALA A 153 -12.38 8.28 -15.32
N LYS A 154 -12.01 9.53 -15.10
CA LYS A 154 -12.73 10.69 -15.63
C LYS A 154 -12.73 10.53 -17.15
N LYS A 155 -13.89 10.20 -17.76
CA LYS A 155 -14.03 10.20 -19.22
C LYS A 155 -13.65 11.60 -19.68
N ILE A 156 -12.49 11.72 -20.29
CA ILE A 156 -12.08 12.95 -20.96
C ILE A 156 -13.10 13.11 -22.10
N ARG A 157 -14.04 14.04 -21.92
CA ARG A 157 -14.88 14.45 -23.05
C ARG A 157 -13.93 14.98 -24.11
N PRO A 158 -13.96 14.46 -25.35
CA PRO A 158 -13.19 15.09 -26.42
C PRO A 158 -13.61 16.55 -26.48
N ALA A 159 -12.64 17.44 -26.50
CA ALA A 159 -12.89 18.87 -26.64
C ALA A 159 -13.78 19.07 -27.86
N ALA A 160 -14.91 19.75 -27.67
CA ALA A 160 -15.78 20.12 -28.78
C ALA A 160 -14.92 20.94 -29.75
N VAL A 161 -14.77 20.40 -30.98
CA VAL A 161 -14.11 21.13 -32.08
C VAL A 161 -14.94 22.40 -32.30
N SER A 162 -14.34 23.55 -31.96
CA SER A 162 -14.97 24.85 -32.25
C SER A 162 -15.17 24.93 -33.77
N PRO A 163 -16.36 25.35 -34.26
CA PRO A 163 -16.55 25.50 -35.67
C PRO A 163 -15.63 26.66 -36.18
N GLU A 164 -14.92 26.37 -37.22
CA GLU A 164 -14.04 27.25 -37.96
C GLU A 164 -14.85 28.51 -38.40
N PRO A 165 -14.34 29.74 -38.15
CA PRO A 165 -15.07 30.93 -38.57
C PRO A 165 -15.13 31.01 -40.09
N ALA A 166 -16.36 31.07 -40.64
CA ALA A 166 -16.64 31.22 -42.07
C ALA A 166 -15.85 32.39 -42.69
N ALA A 167 -15.10 32.09 -43.75
CA ALA A 167 -14.36 33.05 -44.53
C ALA A 167 -15.32 34.13 -45.07
N LYS A 168 -15.09 35.38 -44.72
CA LYS A 168 -15.77 36.53 -45.32
C LYS A 168 -15.24 36.70 -46.74
N THR A 169 -16.10 36.46 -47.71
CA THR A 169 -15.91 36.82 -49.11
C THR A 169 -15.90 38.38 -49.20
N VAL A 170 -14.76 38.94 -49.58
CA VAL A 170 -14.66 40.36 -49.92
C VAL A 170 -14.95 40.43 -51.41
N GLU A 171 -16.16 40.93 -51.77
CA GLU A 171 -16.45 41.39 -53.12
C GLU A 171 -15.84 42.79 -53.28
N GLY A 172 -15.04 42.94 -54.34
CA GLY A 172 -14.46 44.18 -54.74
C GLY A 172 -15.39 45.02 -55.58
N VAL A 173 -15.20 46.33 -55.52
CA VAL A 173 -15.45 47.32 -56.55
C VAL A 173 -14.20 48.14 -56.75
#